data_550588d0f72e9f8907e5f9b31f1718e6
#
_entry.id   550588d0f72e9f8907e5f9b31f1718e6
#
_cell.length_a   1.000
_cell.length_b   1.000
_cell.length_c   1.000
_cell.angle_alpha   90.00
_cell.angle_beta   90.00
_cell.angle_gamma   90.00
#
_symmetry.space_group_name_H-M   'P 1'
#
loop_
_entity.id
_entity.type
_entity.pdbx_description
1 polymer ?
#
loop_
_entity_poly.entity_id
_entity_poly.type
_entity_poly.pdbx_seq_one_letter_code
_entity_poly.pdbx_strand_id
1 'polypeptide(L)'
;MKLTFIAIIVLGVLIVAFGSPIAGEKPVRDFYYEAPRKILPMSFAHLDHVPVNCVDCHHNYIDDTGGGLCMNCHVTDQTVWPLLENQFHDLCRSCHEEKTALGEEGGPPRECMACHLGDDLP
;
A
#
# COMPACT_ATOMS: atom_id res chain seq x y z
N MET A 1 40.54 -9.64 15.31
CA MET A 1 40.09 -9.47 13.91
C MET A 1 39.28 -10.64 13.40
N LYS A 2 39.71 -11.91 13.41
CA LYS A 2 38.93 -13.07 12.91
C LYS A 2 37.62 -13.27 13.67
N LEU A 3 37.62 -13.17 14.98
CA LEU A 3 36.41 -13.31 15.81
C LEU A 3 35.39 -12.20 15.58
N THR A 4 35.82 -10.97 15.32
CA THR A 4 34.92 -9.84 14.99
C THR A 4 34.23 -10.03 13.65
N PHE A 5 34.94 -10.53 12.63
CA PHE A 5 34.35 -10.86 11.33
C PHE A 5 33.31 -11.98 11.43
N ILE A 6 33.62 -13.03 12.20
CA ILE A 6 32.66 -14.13 12.42
C ILE A 6 31.40 -13.62 13.13
N ALA A 7 31.54 -12.79 14.14
CA ALA A 7 30.41 -12.20 14.88
C ALA A 7 29.52 -11.33 13.97
N ILE A 8 30.10 -10.53 13.09
CA ILE A 8 29.34 -9.71 12.13
C ILE A 8 28.58 -10.58 11.13
N ILE A 9 29.21 -11.64 10.62
CA ILE A 9 28.56 -12.55 9.68
C ILE A 9 27.40 -13.28 10.37
N VAL A 10 27.62 -13.81 11.58
CA VAL A 10 26.56 -14.49 12.34
C VAL A 10 25.40 -13.54 12.64
N LEU A 11 25.68 -12.31 13.06
CA LEU A 11 24.65 -11.31 13.30
C LEU A 11 23.88 -10.96 12.02
N GLY A 12 24.56 -10.81 10.89
CA GLY A 12 23.92 -10.58 9.59
C GLY A 12 22.99 -11.73 9.19
N VAL A 13 23.44 -12.96 9.34
CA VAL A 13 22.63 -14.16 9.07
C VAL A 13 21.40 -14.21 9.99
N LEU A 14 21.56 -13.90 11.27
CA LEU A 14 20.44 -13.87 12.22
C LEU A 14 19.42 -12.78 11.85
N ILE A 15 19.87 -11.60 11.45
CA ILE A 15 18.97 -10.52 10.99
C ILE A 15 18.21 -10.93 9.73
N VAL A 16 18.85 -11.61 8.79
CA VAL A 16 18.19 -12.10 7.57
C VAL A 16 17.21 -13.23 7.87
N ALA A 17 17.56 -14.15 8.77
CA ALA A 17 16.74 -15.32 9.09
C ALA A 17 15.53 -14.99 9.98
N PHE A 18 15.67 -14.06 10.91
CA PHE A 18 14.66 -13.76 11.94
C PHE A 18 14.07 -12.35 11.83
N GLY A 19 14.53 -11.57 10.86
CA GLY A 19 14.17 -10.17 10.73
C GLY A 19 14.98 -9.25 11.66
N SER A 20 14.92 -7.95 11.38
CA SER A 20 15.61 -6.95 12.19
C SER A 20 14.91 -6.76 13.55
N PRO A 21 15.63 -6.87 14.66
CA PRO A 21 15.06 -6.54 15.98
C PRO A 21 14.73 -5.05 16.14
N ILE A 22 15.18 -4.23 15.18
CA ILE A 22 14.92 -2.79 15.11
C ILE A 22 13.80 -2.49 14.08
N ALA A 23 13.04 -3.49 13.66
CA ALA A 23 11.83 -3.25 12.89
C ALA A 23 10.86 -2.48 13.80
N GLY A 24 11.09 -1.18 13.89
CA GLY A 24 10.15 -0.24 14.49
C GLY A 24 8.81 -0.34 13.80
N GLU A 25 7.76 0.07 14.47
CA GLU A 25 6.44 0.24 13.87
C GLU A 25 6.58 0.86 12.50
N LYS A 26 5.93 0.27 11.50
CA LYS A 26 5.90 0.84 10.15
C LYS A 26 5.48 2.30 10.32
N PRO A 27 6.25 3.26 9.83
CA PRO A 27 5.86 4.64 9.97
C PRO A 27 4.45 4.79 9.38
N VAL A 28 3.49 5.04 10.25
CA VAL A 28 2.17 5.51 9.83
C VAL A 28 2.46 6.86 9.18
N ARG A 29 2.24 6.96 7.90
CA ARG A 29 2.42 8.23 7.20
C ARG A 29 1.32 9.16 7.65
N ASP A 30 1.65 10.03 8.60
CA ASP A 30 0.83 11.19 8.90
C ASP A 30 0.67 12.03 7.63
N PHE A 31 -0.58 12.29 7.31
CA PHE A 31 -1.06 13.28 6.37
C PHE A 31 -0.13 13.63 5.20
N TYR A 32 -0.44 13.08 4.05
CA TYR A 32 0.08 13.59 2.79
C TYR A 32 -0.48 14.98 2.55
N TYR A 33 0.35 16.00 2.79
CA TYR A 33 0.08 17.41 2.49
C TYR A 33 -1.21 17.97 3.10
N GLU A 34 -1.33 19.28 3.15
CA GLU A 34 -2.59 19.99 3.36
C GLU A 34 -3.53 19.73 2.18
N ALA A 35 -3.94 18.49 2.00
CA ALA A 35 -4.92 18.15 0.99
C ALA A 35 -6.18 18.96 1.27
N PRO A 36 -6.78 19.61 0.27
CA PRO A 36 -7.97 20.43 0.45
C PRO A 36 -9.18 19.61 0.94
N ARG A 37 -9.07 18.29 0.91
CA ARG A 37 -10.01 17.35 1.52
C ARG A 37 -9.27 16.36 2.39
N LYS A 38 -9.88 16.02 3.52
CA LYS A 38 -9.37 14.96 4.40
C LYS A 38 -9.43 13.63 3.64
N ILE A 39 -8.27 13.03 3.44
CA ILE A 39 -8.18 11.68 2.88
C ILE A 39 -8.31 10.72 4.05
N LEU A 40 -9.31 9.84 3.98
CA LEU A 40 -9.49 8.81 5.01
C LEU A 40 -8.33 7.82 4.95
N PRO A 41 -7.72 7.49 6.08
CA PRO A 41 -6.69 6.48 6.13
C PRO A 41 -7.25 5.14 5.66
N MET A 42 -6.44 4.38 4.94
CA MET A 42 -6.84 3.14 4.31
C MET A 42 -5.88 2.01 4.69
N SER A 43 -6.44 0.83 4.94
CA SER A 43 -5.69 -0.40 5.07
C SER A 43 -5.50 -1.02 3.69
N PHE A 44 -4.25 -1.17 3.27
CA PHE A 44 -3.89 -1.83 2.01
C PHE A 44 -2.62 -2.65 2.18
N ALA A 45 -2.67 -3.92 1.84
CA ALA A 45 -1.52 -4.81 1.87
C ALA A 45 -1.19 -5.31 0.46
N HIS A 46 -0.01 -4.98 -0.04
CA HIS A 46 0.48 -5.51 -1.33
C HIS A 46 0.56 -7.04 -1.33
N LEU A 47 0.83 -7.65 -0.18
CA LEU A 47 0.95 -9.10 -0.07
C LEU A 47 -0.35 -9.82 -0.48
N ASP A 48 -1.49 -9.22 -0.18
CA ASP A 48 -2.80 -9.78 -0.52
C ASP A 48 -3.12 -9.61 -2.03
N HIS A 49 -2.37 -8.75 -2.73
CA HIS A 49 -2.54 -8.41 -4.13
C HIS A 49 -1.41 -8.95 -5.05
N VAL A 50 -0.53 -9.81 -4.53
CA VAL A 50 0.58 -10.41 -5.32
C VAL A 50 0.14 -11.05 -6.63
N PRO A 51 -1.03 -11.73 -6.75
CA PRO A 51 -1.50 -12.30 -8.01
C PRO A 51 -1.97 -11.27 -9.05
N VAL A 52 -2.14 -10.02 -8.67
CA VAL A 52 -2.64 -8.94 -9.56
C VAL A 52 -1.46 -8.34 -10.32
N ASN A 53 -1.64 -8.05 -11.62
CA ASN A 53 -0.57 -7.41 -12.40
C ASN A 53 -0.28 -6.01 -11.86
N CYS A 54 1.00 -5.68 -11.78
CA CYS A 54 1.43 -4.37 -11.26
C CYS A 54 0.79 -3.19 -12.01
N VAL A 55 0.63 -3.31 -13.32
CA VAL A 55 0.07 -2.28 -14.21
C VAL A 55 -1.42 -2.02 -14.00
N ASP A 56 -2.16 -2.96 -13.42
CA ASP A 56 -3.59 -2.80 -13.16
C ASP A 56 -3.84 -1.72 -12.09
N CYS A 57 -2.87 -1.55 -11.17
CA CYS A 57 -2.91 -0.50 -10.15
C CYS A 57 -1.92 0.64 -10.44
N HIS A 58 -0.73 0.30 -10.91
CA HIS A 58 0.33 1.25 -11.24
C HIS A 58 0.34 1.58 -12.74
N HIS A 59 -0.63 2.38 -13.19
CA HIS A 59 -0.80 2.68 -14.62
C HIS A 59 0.39 3.40 -15.29
N ASN A 60 1.34 3.89 -14.49
CA ASN A 60 2.60 4.48 -14.95
C ASN A 60 3.81 3.55 -14.76
N TYR A 61 3.57 2.26 -14.49
CA TYR A 61 4.61 1.26 -14.30
C TYR A 61 5.11 0.76 -15.66
N ILE A 62 6.35 1.11 -16.01
CA ILE A 62 6.98 0.75 -17.27
C ILE A 62 8.35 0.13 -16.96
N ASP A 63 8.64 -1.02 -17.55
CA ASP A 63 9.93 -1.72 -17.44
C ASP A 63 10.39 -1.94 -15.97
N ASP A 64 9.47 -2.40 -15.11
CA ASP A 64 9.70 -2.60 -13.69
C ASP A 64 10.13 -1.32 -12.94
N THR A 65 9.86 -0.16 -13.51
CA THR A 65 10.14 1.14 -12.93
C THR A 65 8.90 2.04 -12.94
N GLY A 66 8.95 3.17 -12.25
CA GLY A 66 7.89 4.18 -12.31
C GLY A 66 6.73 3.97 -11.35
N GLY A 67 6.82 3.01 -10.43
CA GLY A 67 5.83 2.80 -9.39
C GLY A 67 5.82 3.89 -8.32
N GLY A 68 5.68 5.16 -8.71
CA GLY A 68 5.53 6.26 -7.76
C GLY A 68 4.27 6.12 -6.90
N LEU A 69 4.21 6.86 -5.79
CA LEU A 69 3.02 6.88 -4.95
C LEU A 69 1.86 7.50 -5.72
N CYS A 70 0.70 6.86 -5.72
CA CYS A 70 -0.53 7.35 -6.34
C CYS A 70 -0.81 8.81 -5.97
N MET A 71 -0.58 9.15 -4.71
CA MET A 71 -0.82 10.47 -4.15
C MET A 71 0.09 11.56 -4.72
N ASN A 72 1.22 11.22 -5.35
CA ASN A 72 2.08 12.22 -5.98
C ASN A 72 1.39 12.96 -7.15
N CYS A 73 0.40 12.33 -7.79
CA CYS A 73 -0.40 12.96 -8.82
C CYS A 73 -1.83 13.17 -8.33
N HIS A 74 -2.46 12.13 -7.77
CA HIS A 74 -3.88 12.16 -7.42
C HIS A 74 -4.23 13.14 -6.29
N VAL A 75 -3.28 13.66 -5.55
CA VAL A 75 -3.47 14.69 -4.53
C VAL A 75 -2.91 16.05 -4.95
N THR A 76 -1.84 16.07 -5.72
CA THR A 76 -1.13 17.33 -6.05
C THR A 76 -1.55 17.93 -7.37
N ASP A 77 -2.02 17.13 -8.32
CA ASP A 77 -2.47 17.63 -9.62
C ASP A 77 -3.94 18.08 -9.53
N GLN A 78 -4.17 19.37 -9.76
CA GLN A 78 -5.50 19.99 -9.67
C GLN A 78 -6.50 19.46 -10.69
N THR A 79 -6.04 18.82 -11.76
CA THR A 79 -6.91 18.24 -12.78
C THR A 79 -7.37 16.83 -12.40
N VAL A 80 -6.61 16.13 -11.58
CA VAL A 80 -6.83 14.73 -11.20
C VAL A 80 -7.42 14.61 -9.81
N TRP A 81 -6.97 15.41 -8.85
CA TRP A 81 -7.38 15.29 -7.46
C TRP A 81 -8.90 15.42 -7.19
N PRO A 82 -9.70 16.21 -7.95
CA PRO A 82 -11.16 16.24 -7.73
C PRO A 82 -11.85 14.89 -7.98
N LEU A 83 -11.20 14.00 -8.72
CA LEU A 83 -11.70 12.68 -9.07
C LEU A 83 -11.16 11.56 -8.17
N LEU A 84 -10.31 11.91 -7.19
CA LEU A 84 -9.59 10.97 -6.34
C LEU A 84 -10.52 9.90 -5.74
N GLU A 85 -11.60 10.31 -5.10
CA GLU A 85 -12.52 9.39 -4.44
C GLU A 85 -13.14 8.40 -5.44
N ASN A 86 -13.66 8.90 -6.55
CA ASN A 86 -14.28 8.05 -7.56
C ASN A 86 -13.25 7.10 -8.19
N GLN A 87 -12.08 7.62 -8.57
CA GLN A 87 -11.04 6.82 -9.21
C GLN A 87 -10.56 5.67 -8.33
N PHE A 88 -10.35 5.91 -7.04
CA PHE A 88 -9.90 4.85 -6.13
C PHE A 88 -11.03 3.89 -5.78
N HIS A 89 -12.26 4.37 -5.58
CA HIS A 89 -13.39 3.49 -5.36
C HIS A 89 -13.66 2.62 -6.59
N ASP A 90 -13.64 3.18 -7.78
CA ASP A 90 -13.85 2.42 -9.01
C ASP A 90 -12.74 1.39 -9.22
N LEU A 91 -11.48 1.77 -9.01
CA LEU A 91 -10.34 0.86 -9.15
C LEU A 91 -10.45 -0.36 -8.22
N CYS A 92 -10.60 -0.13 -6.92
CA CYS A 92 -10.58 -1.22 -5.95
C CYS A 92 -11.86 -2.05 -6.00
N ARG A 93 -13.01 -1.38 -6.00
CA ARG A 93 -14.32 -2.04 -5.89
C ARG A 93 -14.70 -2.82 -7.14
N SER A 94 -14.35 -2.35 -8.33
CA SER A 94 -14.67 -3.08 -9.57
C SER A 94 -14.05 -4.48 -9.56
N CYS A 95 -12.78 -4.60 -9.19
CA CYS A 95 -12.10 -5.89 -9.10
C CYS A 95 -12.69 -6.76 -7.97
N HIS A 96 -12.90 -6.19 -6.78
CA HIS A 96 -13.47 -6.93 -5.64
C HIS A 96 -14.90 -7.41 -5.93
N GLU A 97 -15.71 -6.59 -6.60
CA GLU A 97 -17.08 -6.97 -7.01
C GLU A 97 -17.08 -8.06 -8.09
N GLU A 98 -16.17 -7.98 -9.06
CA GLU A 98 -15.99 -9.00 -10.08
C GLU A 98 -15.58 -10.34 -9.46
N LYS A 99 -14.57 -10.36 -8.59
CA LYS A 99 -14.13 -11.56 -7.87
C LYS A 99 -15.26 -12.17 -7.06
N THR A 100 -15.99 -11.36 -6.32
CA THR A 100 -17.15 -11.80 -5.54
C THR A 100 -18.23 -12.41 -6.43
N ALA A 101 -18.52 -11.80 -7.57
CA ALA A 101 -19.51 -12.30 -8.54
C ALA A 101 -19.12 -13.65 -9.14
N LEU A 102 -17.81 -13.89 -9.29
CA LEU A 102 -17.26 -15.16 -9.77
C LEU A 102 -17.16 -16.22 -8.65
N GLY A 103 -17.45 -15.88 -7.41
CA GLY A 103 -17.26 -16.76 -6.24
C GLY A 103 -15.81 -16.99 -5.88
N GLU A 104 -14.92 -16.10 -6.29
CA GLU A 104 -13.49 -16.11 -5.97
C GLU A 104 -13.20 -15.27 -4.72
N GLU A 105 -12.07 -15.56 -4.07
CA GLU A 105 -11.58 -14.70 -3.00
C GLU A 105 -11.12 -13.36 -3.58
N GLY A 106 -11.73 -12.25 -3.14
CA GLY A 106 -11.47 -10.92 -3.67
C GLY A 106 -11.53 -9.81 -2.63
N GLY A 107 -11.60 -10.16 -1.37
CA GLY A 107 -11.76 -9.16 -0.31
C GLY A 107 -13.13 -8.47 -0.31
N PRO A 108 -13.35 -7.49 0.58
CA PRO A 108 -14.65 -6.85 0.76
C PRO A 108 -15.01 -5.94 -0.40
N PRO A 109 -16.15 -6.14 -1.08
CA PRO A 109 -16.48 -5.34 -2.25
C PRO A 109 -17.05 -3.95 -1.93
N ARG A 110 -17.72 -3.77 -0.79
CA ARG A 110 -18.48 -2.54 -0.49
C ARG A 110 -18.48 -2.08 0.96
N GLU A 111 -17.79 -2.74 1.85
CA GLU A 111 -17.78 -2.39 3.27
C GLU A 111 -16.79 -1.26 3.54
N CYS A 112 -17.27 -0.07 3.91
CA CYS A 112 -16.42 1.10 4.13
C CYS A 112 -15.27 0.81 5.10
N MET A 113 -15.60 0.23 6.26
CA MET A 113 -14.64 -0.05 7.35
C MET A 113 -13.72 -1.25 7.08
N ALA A 114 -13.95 -2.00 6.04
CA ALA A 114 -13.04 -3.08 5.65
C ALA A 114 -11.81 -2.55 4.86
N CYS A 115 -11.95 -1.37 4.27
CA CYS A 115 -10.88 -0.68 3.55
C CYS A 115 -10.40 0.55 4.31
N HIS A 116 -11.33 1.33 4.89
CA HIS A 116 -11.01 2.54 5.61
C HIS A 116 -10.83 2.27 7.10
N LEU A 117 -9.83 2.90 7.67
CA LEU A 117 -9.61 2.93 9.11
C LEU A 117 -10.45 4.07 9.69
N GLY A 118 -10.99 3.89 10.89
CA GLY A 118 -11.77 4.92 11.56
C GLY A 118 -10.98 6.21 11.82
N ASP A 119 -11.71 7.30 12.05
CA ASP A 119 -11.14 8.61 12.32
C ASP A 119 -10.31 8.70 13.63
N ASP A 120 -10.37 7.66 14.45
CA ASP A 120 -9.78 7.61 15.80
C ASP A 120 -8.36 6.99 15.83
N LEU A 121 -7.68 6.93 14.70
CA LEU A 121 -6.27 6.54 14.70
C LEU A 121 -5.41 7.66 15.28
N PRO A 122 -4.51 7.30 16.20
CA PRO A 122 -3.66 8.23 16.92
C PRO A 122 -2.76 9.06 16.02
#